data_c530e1dee573373b1ae8d2b36a294c26
#
_entry.id   c530e1dee573373b1ae8d2b36a294c26
#
_cell.length_a   1.000
_cell.length_b   1.000
_cell.length_c   1.000
_cell.angle_alpha   90.00
_cell.angle_beta   90.00
_cell.angle_gamma   90.00
#
_symmetry.space_group_name_H-M   'P 1'
#
loop_
_entity.id
_entity.type
_entity.pdbx_description
1 polymer ?
#
loop_
_entity_poly.entity_id
_entity_poly.type
_entity_poly.pdbx_seq_one_letter_code
_entity_poly.pdbx_strand_id
1 'polypeptide(L)'
;MSQPYFSTAGFANTNTTVSAPAAGQQVNSQNIGGTVVVNINNPQGPGGLSHNKFTDLQVGKEGIVFNNSQNAINTQLAGNISGNSNLTNGPAGIILNEVTGSKLSELNGMLEIAGQQASLIIANPNGINAAGVGFINTNRAVLTTGVPTIDAAGNLEGFQLTMLPKSLLLIELKQIPLVQKQVLLTVAVLRRELT
;
A
#
# COMPACT_ATOMS: atom_id res chain seq x y z
N MET A 1 12.29 -6.72 45.87
CA MET A 1 11.17 -6.43 44.94
C MET A 1 11.80 -5.93 43.65
N SER A 2 11.89 -6.79 42.64
CA SER A 2 12.48 -6.47 41.35
C SER A 2 11.39 -5.93 40.42
N GLN A 3 11.56 -4.71 39.94
CA GLN A 3 10.70 -4.09 38.97
C GLN A 3 10.82 -4.81 37.59
N PRO A 4 9.71 -5.07 36.88
CA PRO A 4 9.82 -5.63 35.53
C PRO A 4 10.34 -4.56 34.59
N TYR A 5 11.44 -4.84 33.93
CA TYR A 5 11.94 -4.04 32.80
C TYR A 5 10.96 -4.16 31.63
N PHE A 6 10.19 -3.11 31.37
CA PHE A 6 9.53 -2.95 30.08
C PHE A 6 10.59 -2.52 29.07
N SER A 7 11.02 -3.45 28.24
CA SER A 7 11.75 -3.12 27.01
C SER A 7 10.82 -2.29 26.12
N THR A 8 11.06 -1.00 26.04
CA THR A 8 10.52 -0.19 24.95
C THR A 8 11.22 -0.65 23.69
N ALA A 9 10.58 -1.51 22.93
CA ALA A 9 11.00 -1.77 21.55
C ALA A 9 11.01 -0.41 20.84
N GLY A 10 12.20 0.14 20.63
CA GLY A 10 12.39 1.36 19.88
C GLY A 10 11.85 1.10 18.48
N PHE A 11 10.84 1.87 18.10
CA PHE A 11 10.35 1.87 16.72
C PHE A 11 11.52 2.27 15.85
N ALA A 12 12.01 1.33 15.05
CA ALA A 12 13.00 1.63 14.03
C ALA A 12 12.41 2.73 13.15
N ASN A 13 13.15 3.81 12.98
CA ASN A 13 12.80 4.89 12.06
C ASN A 13 12.97 4.32 10.66
N THR A 14 11.95 3.60 10.16
CA THR A 14 11.98 3.00 8.83
C THR A 14 11.69 4.10 7.83
N ASN A 15 12.71 4.48 7.07
CA ASN A 15 12.51 5.34 5.90
C ASN A 15 11.56 4.63 4.92
N THR A 16 10.78 5.41 4.19
CA THR A 16 9.97 4.88 3.11
C THR A 16 10.87 4.28 2.04
N THR A 17 10.71 2.99 1.77
CA THR A 17 11.45 2.27 0.74
C THR A 17 10.52 1.42 -0.09
N VAL A 18 10.73 1.43 -1.40
CA VAL A 18 10.06 0.56 -2.36
C VAL A 18 11.10 -0.09 -3.25
N SER A 19 10.93 -1.38 -3.51
CA SER A 19 11.78 -2.12 -4.45
C SER A 19 10.91 -2.81 -5.48
N ALA A 20 11.27 -2.67 -6.76
CA ALA A 20 10.61 -3.39 -7.83
C ALA A 20 11.11 -4.85 -7.91
N PRO A 21 10.28 -5.81 -8.35
CA PRO A 21 10.73 -7.14 -8.68
C PRO A 21 11.72 -7.08 -9.85
N ALA A 22 12.72 -7.96 -9.84
CA ALA A 22 13.67 -8.09 -10.95
C ALA A 22 12.92 -8.48 -12.23
N ALA A 23 13.25 -7.81 -13.33
CA ALA A 23 12.81 -8.05 -14.70
C ALA A 23 11.30 -7.87 -15.01
N GLY A 24 10.94 -6.74 -15.62
CA GLY A 24 9.74 -6.58 -16.44
C GLY A 24 8.57 -5.83 -15.84
N GLN A 25 8.55 -5.53 -14.54
CA GLN A 25 7.55 -4.64 -13.95
C GLN A 25 8.27 -3.54 -13.16
N GLN A 26 8.57 -2.45 -13.84
CA GLN A 26 9.22 -1.30 -13.22
C GLN A 26 8.15 -0.50 -12.46
N VAL A 27 8.16 -0.61 -11.14
CA VAL A 27 7.59 0.46 -10.33
C VAL A 27 8.55 1.64 -10.44
N ASN A 28 8.15 2.64 -11.21
CA ASN A 28 8.94 3.84 -11.39
C ASN A 28 8.72 4.76 -10.19
N SER A 29 9.68 4.78 -9.28
CA SER A 29 9.62 5.62 -8.08
C SER A 29 10.73 6.66 -8.06
N GLN A 30 10.45 7.82 -7.48
CA GLN A 30 11.40 8.91 -7.26
C GLN A 30 11.25 9.47 -5.86
N ASN A 31 12.30 10.04 -5.30
CA ASN A 31 12.23 10.75 -4.04
C ASN A 31 12.10 12.26 -4.31
N ILE A 32 11.06 12.89 -3.77
CA ILE A 32 10.80 14.33 -3.90
C ILE A 32 10.63 14.90 -2.48
N GLY A 33 11.58 15.74 -2.07
CA GLY A 33 11.56 16.38 -0.75
C GLY A 33 11.58 15.41 0.44
N GLY A 34 12.11 14.20 0.26
CA GLY A 34 12.13 13.15 1.27
C GLY A 34 10.98 12.14 1.17
N THR A 35 9.96 12.44 0.38
CA THR A 35 8.82 11.54 0.14
C THR A 35 9.00 10.72 -1.11
N VAL A 36 8.72 9.42 -1.03
CA VAL A 36 8.71 8.52 -2.20
C VAL A 36 7.43 8.74 -3.00
N VAL A 37 7.59 9.05 -4.27
CA VAL A 37 6.49 9.15 -5.25
C VAL A 37 6.59 7.99 -6.21
N VAL A 38 5.53 7.18 -6.29
CA VAL A 38 5.41 6.04 -7.19
C VAL A 38 4.52 6.42 -8.37
N ASN A 39 5.07 6.42 -9.58
CA ASN A 39 4.27 6.46 -10.80
C ASN A 39 3.64 5.09 -11.02
N ILE A 40 2.36 4.98 -10.72
CA ILE A 40 1.63 3.71 -10.84
C ILE A 40 1.58 3.24 -12.30
N ASN A 41 1.39 1.93 -12.49
CA ASN A 41 1.27 1.32 -13.81
C ASN A 41 -0.03 1.75 -14.51
N ASN A 42 -0.01 1.69 -15.85
CA ASN A 42 -1.19 1.96 -16.67
C ASN A 42 -2.36 1.06 -16.24
N PRO A 43 -3.55 1.62 -15.98
CA PRO A 43 -4.70 0.81 -15.61
C PRO A 43 -5.14 -0.12 -16.73
N GLN A 44 -5.58 -1.30 -16.38
CA GLN A 44 -6.06 -2.34 -17.27
C GLN A 44 -7.51 -2.72 -16.93
N GLY A 45 -8.17 -3.34 -17.87
CA GLY A 45 -9.54 -3.84 -17.73
C GLY A 45 -10.59 -2.75 -17.52
N PRO A 46 -11.88 -3.12 -17.64
CA PRO A 46 -12.99 -2.18 -17.47
C PRO A 46 -13.11 -1.59 -16.07
N GLY A 47 -12.52 -2.23 -15.05
CA GLY A 47 -12.45 -1.72 -13.67
C GLY A 47 -11.35 -0.68 -13.44
N GLY A 48 -10.50 -0.41 -14.45
CA GLY A 48 -9.38 0.54 -14.33
C GLY A 48 -8.39 0.14 -13.23
N LEU A 49 -7.94 -1.13 -13.21
CA LEU A 49 -7.00 -1.67 -12.23
C LEU A 49 -5.56 -1.31 -12.60
N SER A 50 -4.90 -0.49 -11.77
CA SER A 50 -3.44 -0.34 -11.79
C SER A 50 -2.82 -1.36 -10.86
N HIS A 51 -2.18 -2.41 -11.39
CA HIS A 51 -1.51 -3.45 -10.62
C HIS A 51 -0.01 -3.16 -10.54
N ASN A 52 0.45 -2.84 -9.35
CA ASN A 52 1.83 -2.50 -9.03
C ASN A 52 2.43 -3.62 -8.18
N LYS A 53 3.56 -4.18 -8.59
CA LYS A 53 4.26 -5.23 -7.85
C LYS A 53 5.54 -4.69 -7.23
N PHE A 54 5.77 -5.09 -5.98
CA PHE A 54 6.95 -4.74 -5.19
C PHE A 54 7.59 -5.99 -4.61
N THR A 55 8.90 -6.04 -4.52
CA THR A 55 9.60 -7.02 -3.66
C THR A 55 9.59 -6.58 -2.21
N ASP A 56 9.55 -5.26 -1.97
CA ASP A 56 9.51 -4.67 -0.64
C ASP A 56 8.71 -3.36 -0.68
N LEU A 57 7.81 -3.15 0.27
CA LEU A 57 7.03 -1.93 0.45
C LEU A 57 7.03 -1.57 1.94
N GLN A 58 7.81 -0.56 2.27
CA GLN A 58 7.91 0.00 3.62
C GLN A 58 7.51 1.47 3.57
N VAL A 59 6.65 1.92 4.47
CA VAL A 59 6.21 3.31 4.55
C VAL A 59 6.62 3.91 5.90
N GLY A 60 7.59 4.80 5.87
CA GLY A 60 8.04 5.58 7.01
C GLY A 60 7.13 6.77 7.30
N LYS A 61 7.53 7.61 8.25
CA LYS A 61 6.76 8.79 8.68
C LYS A 61 6.56 9.82 7.57
N GLU A 62 7.47 9.86 6.60
CA GLU A 62 7.43 10.74 5.43
C GLU A 62 6.25 10.40 4.49
N GLY A 63 5.70 9.20 4.65
CA GLY A 63 4.61 8.70 3.83
C GLY A 63 5.06 8.30 2.42
N ILE A 64 4.07 8.04 1.58
CA ILE A 64 4.25 7.65 0.17
C ILE A 64 3.14 8.26 -0.67
N VAL A 65 3.46 8.66 -1.91
CA VAL A 65 2.50 9.15 -2.89
C VAL A 65 2.39 8.15 -4.04
N PHE A 66 1.17 7.70 -4.34
CA PHE A 66 0.84 6.96 -5.56
C PHE A 66 0.30 7.93 -6.60
N ASN A 67 1.07 8.19 -7.65
CA ASN A 67 0.76 9.20 -8.66
C ASN A 67 -0.28 8.68 -9.66
N ASN A 68 -1.52 9.07 -9.46
CA ASN A 68 -2.70 8.78 -10.30
C ASN A 68 -3.16 10.02 -11.09
N SER A 69 -2.22 10.87 -11.49
CA SER A 69 -2.48 12.08 -12.29
C SER A 69 -1.71 12.05 -13.60
N GLN A 70 -2.39 12.31 -14.71
CA GLN A 70 -1.74 12.49 -16.03
C GLN A 70 -1.03 13.86 -16.15
N ASN A 71 -1.39 14.82 -15.31
CA ASN A 71 -0.87 16.18 -15.32
C ASN A 71 -0.07 16.46 -14.06
N ALA A 72 0.77 17.50 -14.11
CA ALA A 72 1.43 18.00 -12.93
C ALA A 72 0.39 18.43 -11.88
N ILE A 73 0.63 18.07 -10.61
CA ILE A 73 -0.30 18.31 -9.51
C ILE A 73 0.44 18.57 -8.21
N ASN A 74 -0.18 19.35 -7.33
CA ASN A 74 0.32 19.58 -5.98
C ASN A 74 -0.23 18.51 -5.02
N THR A 75 0.67 17.82 -4.32
CA THR A 75 0.38 16.79 -3.31
C THR A 75 0.59 17.34 -1.91
N GLN A 76 -0.01 16.69 -0.90
CA GLN A 76 0.18 17.12 0.49
C GLN A 76 1.54 16.67 1.04
N LEU A 77 2.05 15.50 0.59
CA LEU A 77 3.29 14.92 1.13
C LEU A 77 4.54 15.34 0.36
N ALA A 78 4.47 15.43 -0.98
CA ALA A 78 5.63 15.65 -1.83
C ALA A 78 5.64 17.03 -2.53
N GLY A 79 4.63 17.88 -2.27
CA GLY A 79 4.46 19.15 -2.98
C GLY A 79 4.14 18.95 -4.47
N ASN A 80 4.68 19.77 -5.35
CA ASN A 80 4.39 19.71 -6.79
C ASN A 80 5.13 18.52 -7.43
N ILE A 81 4.40 17.64 -8.11
CA ILE A 81 4.94 16.51 -8.84
C ILE A 81 4.52 16.56 -10.31
N SER A 82 5.32 15.97 -11.19
CA SER A 82 4.99 15.83 -12.62
C SER A 82 3.88 14.81 -12.82
N GLY A 83 3.18 14.90 -13.96
CA GLY A 83 2.22 13.87 -14.37
C GLY A 83 2.87 12.52 -14.59
N ASN A 84 2.10 11.46 -14.38
CA ASN A 84 2.51 10.08 -14.59
C ASN A 84 2.27 9.70 -16.06
N SER A 85 3.33 9.60 -16.83
CA SER A 85 3.29 9.24 -18.27
C SER A 85 2.85 7.79 -18.53
N ASN A 86 2.83 6.93 -17.50
CA ASN A 86 2.33 5.57 -17.65
C ASN A 86 0.81 5.52 -17.91
N LEU A 87 0.06 6.53 -17.46
CA LEU A 87 -1.41 6.54 -17.46
C LEU A 87 -1.99 6.80 -18.87
N THR A 88 -1.64 5.98 -19.84
CA THR A 88 -2.11 6.13 -21.25
C THR A 88 -3.60 5.81 -21.39
N ASN A 89 -4.16 4.98 -20.51
CA ASN A 89 -5.59 4.64 -20.44
C ASN A 89 -6.38 5.55 -19.48
N GLY A 90 -5.77 6.62 -18.99
CA GLY A 90 -6.35 7.49 -17.98
C GLY A 90 -6.00 7.08 -16.54
N PRO A 91 -6.52 7.80 -15.54
CA PRO A 91 -6.31 7.49 -14.14
C PRO A 91 -6.98 6.16 -13.71
N ALA A 92 -6.37 5.50 -12.74
CA ALA A 92 -6.90 4.26 -12.16
C ALA A 92 -8.12 4.49 -11.26
N GLY A 93 -9.08 3.58 -11.30
CA GLY A 93 -10.15 3.46 -10.29
C GLY A 93 -9.75 2.60 -9.09
N ILE A 94 -8.83 1.65 -9.32
CA ILE A 94 -8.28 0.76 -8.29
C ILE A 94 -6.75 0.75 -8.42
N ILE A 95 -6.06 1.01 -7.33
CA ILE A 95 -4.59 0.92 -7.22
C ILE A 95 -4.26 -0.25 -6.32
N LEU A 96 -3.83 -1.36 -6.92
CA LEU A 96 -3.40 -2.56 -6.21
C LEU A 96 -1.88 -2.56 -6.09
N ASN A 97 -1.38 -2.61 -4.87
CA ASN A 97 0.03 -2.73 -4.54
C ASN A 97 0.27 -4.10 -3.93
N GLU A 98 0.83 -5.02 -4.71
CA GLU A 98 1.13 -6.38 -4.32
C GLU A 98 2.60 -6.51 -3.92
N VAL A 99 2.88 -7.04 -2.74
CA VAL A 99 4.23 -7.40 -2.30
C VAL A 99 4.49 -8.87 -2.61
N THR A 100 5.48 -9.12 -3.46
CA THR A 100 5.84 -10.47 -3.94
C THR A 100 7.12 -11.02 -3.29
N GLY A 101 7.81 -10.19 -2.48
CA GLY A 101 8.97 -10.61 -1.70
C GLY A 101 8.60 -11.34 -0.41
N SER A 102 9.55 -11.43 0.51
CA SER A 102 9.40 -12.24 1.74
C SER A 102 9.29 -11.42 3.03
N LYS A 103 9.34 -10.09 2.94
CA LYS A 103 9.25 -9.22 4.12
C LYS A 103 7.83 -8.77 4.37
N LEU A 104 7.43 -8.64 5.65
CA LEU A 104 6.21 -7.94 6.01
C LEU A 104 6.32 -6.44 5.66
N SER A 105 5.19 -5.77 5.47
CA SER A 105 5.14 -4.31 5.24
C SER A 105 4.89 -3.57 6.55
N GLU A 106 5.75 -2.59 6.84
CA GLU A 106 5.56 -1.61 7.92
C GLU A 106 4.95 -0.35 7.33
N LEU A 107 3.73 0.01 7.75
CA LEU A 107 3.02 1.19 7.28
C LEU A 107 2.90 2.18 8.45
N ASN A 108 3.87 3.09 8.58
CA ASN A 108 4.02 4.00 9.70
C ASN A 108 3.73 5.47 9.34
N GLY A 109 3.26 5.73 8.13
CA GLY A 109 3.00 7.07 7.61
C GLY A 109 1.77 7.13 6.70
N MET A 110 1.55 8.31 6.12
CA MET A 110 0.42 8.56 5.24
C MET A 110 0.63 7.95 3.86
N LEU A 111 -0.44 7.41 3.29
CA LEU A 111 -0.51 6.95 1.90
C LEU A 111 -1.41 7.90 1.13
N GLU A 112 -0.84 8.67 0.20
CA GLU A 112 -1.55 9.65 -0.62
C GLU A 112 -1.75 9.15 -2.04
N ILE A 113 -2.95 9.33 -2.58
CA ILE A 113 -3.20 9.21 -4.03
C ILE A 113 -3.18 10.60 -4.63
N ALA A 114 -2.24 10.87 -5.52
CA ALA A 114 -2.21 12.13 -6.27
C ALA A 114 -3.18 12.08 -7.44
N GLY A 115 -3.93 13.16 -7.68
CA GLY A 115 -4.85 13.29 -8.80
C GLY A 115 -6.22 12.67 -8.54
N GLN A 116 -6.66 11.78 -9.42
CA GLN A 116 -7.98 11.17 -9.30
C GLN A 116 -8.04 10.23 -8.08
N GLN A 117 -9.09 10.37 -7.28
CA GLN A 117 -9.37 9.49 -6.16
C GLN A 117 -9.60 8.05 -6.64
N ALA A 118 -9.09 7.07 -5.90
CA ALA A 118 -9.22 5.65 -6.22
C ALA A 118 -9.33 4.78 -4.96
N SER A 119 -9.68 3.53 -5.14
CA SER A 119 -9.52 2.51 -4.11
C SER A 119 -8.05 2.09 -4.01
N LEU A 120 -7.48 2.10 -2.80
CA LEU A 120 -6.09 1.72 -2.53
C LEU A 120 -6.06 0.36 -1.85
N ILE A 121 -5.34 -0.57 -2.44
CA ILE A 121 -5.18 -1.93 -1.90
C ILE A 121 -3.69 -2.19 -1.67
N ILE A 122 -3.35 -2.62 -0.46
CA ILE A 122 -2.03 -3.17 -0.12
C ILE A 122 -2.22 -4.65 0.18
N ALA A 123 -1.60 -5.50 -0.62
CA ALA A 123 -1.64 -6.95 -0.48
C ALA A 123 -0.22 -7.47 -0.18
N ASN A 124 -0.02 -8.03 1.01
CA ASN A 124 1.26 -8.65 1.37
C ASN A 124 1.03 -9.95 2.12
N PRO A 125 1.27 -11.11 1.48
CA PRO A 125 1.07 -12.41 2.11
C PRO A 125 1.98 -12.66 3.33
N ASN A 126 3.07 -11.90 3.48
CA ASN A 126 3.97 -12.02 4.64
C ASN A 126 3.52 -11.22 5.86
N GLY A 127 2.46 -10.43 5.73
CA GLY A 127 1.91 -9.62 6.81
C GLY A 127 2.02 -8.12 6.56
N ILE A 128 1.21 -7.37 7.31
CA ILE A 128 1.18 -5.91 7.29
C ILE A 128 1.08 -5.43 8.75
N ASN A 129 2.02 -4.60 9.15
CA ASN A 129 1.93 -3.82 10.38
C ASN A 129 1.54 -2.38 10.02
N ALA A 130 0.39 -1.93 10.52
CA ALA A 130 -0.20 -0.64 10.16
C ALA A 130 -0.27 0.31 11.38
N ALA A 131 0.86 0.48 12.05
CA ALA A 131 0.98 1.33 13.23
C ALA A 131 1.19 2.80 12.86
N GLY A 132 0.11 3.55 12.72
CA GLY A 132 0.17 4.98 12.38
C GLY A 132 -0.09 5.28 10.90
N VAL A 133 -0.60 4.32 10.15
CA VAL A 133 -1.03 4.52 8.77
C VAL A 133 -2.21 5.48 8.70
N GLY A 134 -2.22 6.32 7.66
CA GLY A 134 -3.36 7.15 7.29
C GLY A 134 -3.50 7.23 5.77
N PHE A 135 -4.60 7.76 5.28
CA PHE A 135 -4.92 7.78 3.86
C PHE A 135 -5.33 9.18 3.41
N ILE A 136 -4.81 9.63 2.27
CA ILE A 136 -5.13 10.92 1.67
C ILE A 136 -5.68 10.67 0.26
N ASN A 137 -6.81 11.30 -0.07
CA ASN A 137 -7.47 11.19 -1.37
C ASN A 137 -7.81 9.74 -1.78
N THR A 138 -8.14 8.89 -0.80
CA THR A 138 -8.51 7.49 -0.97
C THR A 138 -9.99 7.32 -0.65
N ASN A 139 -10.78 6.76 -1.57
CA ASN A 139 -12.21 6.51 -1.30
C ASN A 139 -12.45 5.21 -0.52
N ARG A 140 -11.56 4.23 -0.68
CA ARG A 140 -11.56 2.96 0.04
C ARG A 140 -10.14 2.45 0.20
N ALA A 141 -9.78 2.03 1.40
CA ALA A 141 -8.50 1.37 1.68
C ALA A 141 -8.74 -0.10 2.07
N VAL A 142 -7.92 -0.99 1.52
CA VAL A 142 -7.93 -2.43 1.84
C VAL A 142 -6.50 -2.85 2.16
N LEU A 143 -6.30 -3.42 3.35
CA LEU A 143 -5.05 -4.07 3.76
C LEU A 143 -5.34 -5.57 3.87
N THR A 144 -4.60 -6.40 3.13
CA THR A 144 -4.86 -7.84 3.07
C THR A 144 -3.59 -8.66 3.01
N THR A 145 -3.62 -9.84 3.61
CA THR A 145 -2.56 -10.86 3.48
C THR A 145 -2.86 -11.87 2.36
N GLY A 146 -3.95 -11.69 1.63
CA GLY A 146 -4.28 -12.52 0.48
C GLY A 146 -3.45 -12.16 -0.76
N VAL A 147 -3.15 -13.16 -1.58
CA VAL A 147 -2.56 -12.97 -2.91
C VAL A 147 -3.67 -12.61 -3.89
N PRO A 148 -3.56 -11.50 -4.65
CA PRO A 148 -4.60 -11.11 -5.58
C PRO A 148 -4.73 -12.09 -6.74
N THR A 149 -5.96 -12.33 -7.19
CA THR A 149 -6.29 -13.05 -8.42
C THR A 149 -6.86 -12.06 -9.43
N ILE A 150 -6.30 -12.10 -10.65
CA ILE A 150 -6.64 -11.18 -11.72
C ILE A 150 -7.08 -12.02 -12.93
N ASP A 151 -8.24 -11.69 -13.51
CA ASP A 151 -8.77 -12.37 -14.67
C ASP A 151 -8.00 -12.01 -15.95
N ALA A 152 -8.33 -12.72 -17.05
CA ALA A 152 -7.71 -12.48 -18.34
C ALA A 152 -8.04 -11.10 -18.95
N ALA A 153 -9.09 -10.44 -18.47
CA ALA A 153 -9.47 -9.09 -18.89
C ALA A 153 -8.78 -7.98 -18.05
N GLY A 154 -8.01 -8.36 -17.02
CA GLY A 154 -7.29 -7.43 -16.15
C GLY A 154 -8.13 -6.92 -14.97
N ASN A 155 -9.19 -7.62 -14.58
CA ASN A 155 -9.98 -7.26 -13.41
C ASN A 155 -9.52 -8.02 -12.17
N LEU A 156 -9.59 -7.35 -11.02
CA LEU A 156 -9.38 -7.99 -9.73
C LEU A 156 -10.59 -8.88 -9.39
N GLU A 157 -10.40 -10.20 -9.38
CA GLU A 157 -11.44 -11.16 -9.01
C GLU A 157 -11.56 -11.36 -7.51
N GLY A 158 -10.43 -11.32 -6.79
CA GLY A 158 -10.40 -11.53 -5.36
C GLY A 158 -9.00 -11.79 -4.81
N PHE A 159 -8.95 -12.44 -3.66
CA PHE A 159 -7.70 -12.77 -2.97
C PHE A 159 -7.69 -14.23 -2.53
N GLN A 160 -6.60 -14.92 -2.82
CA GLN A 160 -6.36 -16.28 -2.31
C GLN A 160 -5.51 -16.20 -1.04
N LEU A 161 -5.88 -16.99 -0.04
CA LEU A 161 -5.07 -17.16 1.16
C LEU A 161 -3.97 -18.16 0.90
N THR A 162 -2.73 -17.72 1.06
CA THR A 162 -1.61 -18.65 1.21
C THR A 162 -1.61 -19.17 2.64
N MET A 163 -1.43 -20.49 2.79
CA MET A 163 -1.29 -21.12 4.12
C MET A 163 0.03 -20.68 4.74
N LEU A 164 0.00 -19.64 5.56
CA LEU A 164 1.12 -19.27 6.41
C LEU A 164 1.12 -20.14 7.69
N PRO A 165 2.28 -20.51 8.21
CA PRO A 165 2.36 -21.15 9.54
C PRO A 165 1.71 -20.25 10.59
N LYS A 166 1.04 -20.85 11.58
CA LYS A 166 0.13 -20.25 12.58
C LYS A 166 0.65 -19.05 13.39
N SER A 167 1.91 -18.64 13.21
CA SER A 167 2.58 -17.65 14.07
C SER A 167 2.62 -16.22 13.51
N LEU A 168 2.12 -15.93 12.31
CA LEU A 168 2.39 -14.67 11.61
C LEU A 168 1.17 -13.90 11.10
N LEU A 169 -0.02 -14.07 11.70
CA LEU A 169 -1.14 -13.19 11.41
C LEU A 169 -1.25 -12.11 12.49
N LEU A 170 -0.32 -11.16 12.49
CA LEU A 170 -0.40 -9.98 13.33
C LEU A 170 -0.71 -8.76 12.46
N ILE A 171 -1.99 -8.39 12.38
CA ILE A 171 -2.38 -7.03 11.98
C ILE A 171 -2.60 -6.28 13.28
N GLU A 172 -1.58 -5.60 13.75
CA GLU A 172 -1.70 -4.71 14.90
C GLU A 172 -2.16 -3.33 14.42
N LEU A 173 -3.47 -3.07 14.53
CA LEU A 173 -4.06 -1.77 14.27
C LEU A 173 -3.93 -0.91 15.53
N LYS A 174 -2.84 -0.18 15.67
CA LYS A 174 -2.72 0.88 16.68
C LYS A 174 -3.19 2.19 16.08
N GLN A 175 -4.37 2.64 16.51
CA GLN A 175 -4.97 3.95 16.27
C GLN A 175 -4.69 4.56 14.88
N ILE A 176 -5.63 4.39 13.97
CA ILE A 176 -5.68 5.13 12.71
C ILE A 176 -6.25 6.51 13.04
N PRO A 177 -5.52 7.61 12.83
CA PRO A 177 -6.08 8.95 12.99
C PRO A 177 -7.21 9.13 11.96
N LEU A 178 -8.40 9.44 12.43
CA LEU A 178 -9.55 9.78 11.59
C LEU A 178 -9.36 11.18 10.98
N VAL A 179 -8.51 11.30 9.98
CA VAL A 179 -8.26 12.58 9.29
C VAL A 179 -9.24 12.82 8.13
N GLN A 180 -9.98 11.80 7.68
CA GLN A 180 -11.01 11.99 6.65
C GLN A 180 -12.27 11.19 6.94
N LYS A 181 -13.40 11.88 6.93
CA LYS A 181 -14.75 11.36 7.23
C LYS A 181 -15.32 10.33 6.25
N GLN A 182 -14.56 9.83 5.27
CA GLN A 182 -15.08 8.97 4.19
C GLN A 182 -14.15 7.84 3.72
N VAL A 183 -13.16 7.43 4.51
CA VAL A 183 -12.36 6.24 4.16
C VAL A 183 -13.01 5.00 4.79
N LEU A 184 -13.53 4.12 3.95
CA LEU A 184 -13.94 2.78 4.39
C LEU A 184 -12.69 1.90 4.46
N LEU A 185 -12.14 1.71 5.66
CA LEU A 185 -11.05 0.75 5.88
C LEU A 185 -11.63 -0.65 6.01
N THR A 186 -11.30 -1.52 5.08
CA THR A 186 -11.59 -2.96 5.17
C THR A 186 -10.31 -3.71 5.50
N VAL A 187 -10.25 -4.27 6.70
CA VAL A 187 -9.18 -5.20 7.09
C VAL A 187 -9.71 -6.61 6.89
N ALA A 188 -9.25 -7.28 5.86
CA ALA A 188 -9.59 -8.69 5.62
C ALA A 188 -8.60 -9.58 6.39
N VAL A 189 -8.97 -9.90 7.64
CA VAL A 189 -8.28 -10.94 8.43
C VAL A 189 -9.13 -12.20 8.32
N LEU A 190 -8.69 -13.16 7.51
CA LEU A 190 -9.36 -14.45 7.42
C LEU A 190 -8.80 -15.39 8.50
N ARG A 191 -9.55 -15.54 9.59
CA ARG A 191 -9.34 -16.63 10.55
C ARG A 191 -10.01 -17.90 9.99
N ARG A 192 -9.25 -18.97 9.88
CA ARG A 192 -9.83 -20.30 9.79
C ARG A 192 -10.02 -20.80 11.22
N GLU A 193 -11.27 -20.92 11.66
CA GLU A 193 -11.57 -21.71 12.85
C GLU A 193 -11.38 -23.19 12.46
N LEU A 194 -10.56 -23.88 13.26
CA LEU A 194 -10.39 -25.32 13.16
C LEU A 194 -11.55 -25.95 13.93
N THR A 195 -12.45 -26.61 13.23
CA THR A 195 -13.30 -27.66 13.80
C THR A 195 -12.48 -28.93 14.01
#